data_b5136b9a522dceb871e6baacfac9e542
#
_entry.id   b5136b9a522dceb871e6baacfac9e542
#
_cell.length_a   1.000
_cell.length_b   1.000
_cell.length_c   1.000
_cell.angle_alpha   90.00
_cell.angle_beta   90.00
_cell.angle_gamma   90.00
#
_symmetry.space_group_name_H-M   'P 1'
#
loop_
_entity.id
_entity.type
_entity.pdbx_description
1 polymer ?
#
loop_
_entity_poly.entity_id
_entity_poly.type
_entity_poly.pdbx_seq_one_letter_code
_entity_poly.pdbx_strand_id
1 'polypeptide(L)'
;MAWKCWLYDTITGLADVPLDVPQFSWSLSISDSTLSTTRDKGTGDEGGSGLTLPWSAFPAGSREARARMLAPTRRAMVLAWDDGSDMGVPIIWGAIGEPTIGWEDVSFDLSSPLTLLGSRYAVREGAFGTGAGSTSTDVIRYSGMSLRGILASLGELCTKAKPGGMLPIDWRYAGEAGRHERTYSAYDVANRSWKQLATNIANVNGGPDFQFRPHWADSQHVRLSFEAGSDSEPYLAQSGIIPTLTCFAGGGTIEDMSVACLGPAMRVYGTGSGSDEATLCHLSQDLALCTQADPWPLVEVTASSSDWDSANLVKSHADSVLAASKTPLVQLTGKVSLSDEGGITLGQVWPGQLVDVDIRDHPWLPDGTYRMRLMSMAGDQSDMATLTFDQIPDPWSDHTVYR
;
A
#
# COMPACT_ATOMS: atom_id res chain seq x y z
N MET A 1 -18.95 18.83 -6.90
CA MET A 1 -18.53 17.43 -6.70
C MET A 1 -17.29 17.47 -5.83
N ALA A 2 -17.15 16.57 -4.89
CA ALA A 2 -15.99 16.55 -3.98
C ALA A 2 -14.70 16.01 -4.64
N TRP A 3 -14.79 15.49 -5.85
CA TRP A 3 -13.70 14.84 -6.55
C TRP A 3 -13.52 15.35 -7.98
N LYS A 4 -12.26 15.38 -8.41
CA LYS A 4 -11.81 15.69 -9.78
C LYS A 4 -11.03 14.51 -10.33
N CYS A 5 -11.17 14.22 -11.61
CA CYS A 5 -10.43 13.16 -12.27
C CYS A 5 -9.78 13.65 -13.55
N TRP A 6 -8.54 13.21 -13.79
CA TRP A 6 -7.75 13.60 -14.95
C TRP A 6 -7.11 12.38 -15.60
N LEU A 7 -7.15 12.30 -16.91
CA LEU A 7 -6.22 11.46 -17.66
C LEU A 7 -4.90 12.19 -17.83
N TYR A 8 -3.82 11.44 -17.79
CA TYR A 8 -2.49 11.97 -18.00
C TYR A 8 -1.57 10.98 -18.72
N ASP A 9 -0.44 11.49 -19.18
CA ASP A 9 0.62 10.72 -19.80
C ASP A 9 1.46 10.01 -18.76
N THR A 10 1.52 8.68 -18.80
CA THR A 10 2.21 7.86 -17.79
C THR A 10 3.71 8.15 -17.68
N ILE A 11 4.35 8.62 -18.77
CA ILE A 11 5.80 8.88 -18.79
C ILE A 11 6.12 10.26 -18.24
N THR A 12 5.37 11.28 -18.71
CA THR A 12 5.65 12.68 -18.39
C THR A 12 4.90 13.18 -17.17
N GLY A 13 3.77 12.56 -16.83
CA GLY A 13 2.88 13.05 -15.79
C GLY A 13 1.94 14.17 -16.24
N LEU A 14 1.94 14.57 -17.55
CA LEU A 14 1.11 15.65 -18.07
C LEU A 14 -0.37 15.27 -18.01
N ALA A 15 -1.14 15.96 -17.18
CA ALA A 15 -2.60 15.88 -17.10
C ALA A 15 -3.21 16.75 -18.20
N ASP A 16 -3.93 16.13 -19.12
CA ASP A 16 -4.40 16.80 -20.32
C ASP A 16 -5.91 16.64 -20.59
N VAL A 17 -6.58 15.69 -19.95
CA VAL A 17 -7.99 15.40 -20.20
C VAL A 17 -8.76 15.26 -18.89
N PRO A 18 -9.69 16.16 -18.56
CA PRO A 18 -10.60 15.94 -17.44
C PRO A 18 -11.60 14.83 -17.78
N LEU A 19 -11.93 14.01 -16.80
CA LEU A 19 -12.95 12.98 -16.90
C LEU A 19 -14.05 13.20 -15.86
N ASP A 20 -15.29 12.89 -16.26
CA ASP A 20 -16.40 12.79 -15.35
C ASP A 20 -16.58 11.34 -14.91
N VAL A 21 -16.24 11.03 -13.66
CA VAL A 21 -16.34 9.68 -13.08
C VAL A 21 -17.49 9.67 -12.08
N PRO A 22 -18.70 9.25 -12.50
CA PRO A 22 -19.90 9.45 -11.69
C PRO A 22 -20.01 8.54 -10.48
N GLN A 23 -19.47 7.33 -10.59
CA GLN A 23 -19.52 6.35 -9.51
C GLN A 23 -18.19 5.57 -9.44
N PHE A 24 -17.59 5.57 -8.27
CA PHE A 24 -16.36 4.83 -8.00
C PHE A 24 -16.24 4.51 -6.52
N SER A 25 -15.42 3.53 -6.20
CA SER A 25 -14.87 3.28 -4.88
C SER A 25 -13.36 3.37 -4.95
N TRP A 26 -12.77 3.85 -3.88
CA TRP A 26 -11.32 4.02 -3.77
C TRP A 26 -10.82 3.45 -2.45
N SER A 27 -9.58 3.00 -2.45
CA SER A 27 -8.87 2.66 -1.21
C SER A 27 -7.40 3.03 -1.30
N LEU A 28 -6.85 3.40 -0.15
CA LEU A 28 -5.45 3.64 0.11
C LEU A 28 -5.02 2.75 1.26
N SER A 29 -3.93 2.03 1.09
CA SER A 29 -3.22 1.34 2.17
C SER A 29 -1.81 1.91 2.30
N ILE A 30 -1.00 1.37 3.20
CA ILE A 30 0.37 1.86 3.40
C ILE A 30 1.16 1.80 2.10
N SER A 31 1.08 0.71 1.33
CA SER A 31 1.91 0.52 0.14
C SER A 31 1.17 0.55 -1.19
N ASP A 32 -0.15 0.50 -1.20
CA ASP A 32 -0.91 0.36 -2.43
C ASP A 32 -2.20 1.20 -2.44
N SER A 33 -2.74 1.42 -3.63
CA SER A 33 -3.99 2.16 -3.85
C SER A 33 -4.82 1.50 -4.94
N THR A 34 -6.15 1.57 -4.83
CA THR A 34 -7.08 1.03 -5.81
C THR A 34 -8.18 2.04 -6.13
N LEU A 35 -8.67 1.96 -7.37
CA LEU A 35 -9.84 2.70 -7.84
C LEU A 35 -10.68 1.75 -8.69
N SER A 36 -11.96 1.63 -8.39
CA SER A 36 -12.88 0.72 -9.09
C SER A 36 -14.28 1.33 -9.20
N THR A 37 -15.11 0.83 -10.09
CA THR A 37 -16.53 1.19 -10.12
C THR A 37 -17.26 0.50 -9.00
N THR A 38 -18.13 1.23 -8.30
CA THR A 38 -19.08 0.63 -7.35
C THR A 38 -20.13 -0.14 -8.16
N ARG A 39 -20.01 -1.45 -8.27
CA ARG A 39 -21.10 -2.31 -8.77
C ARG A 39 -21.93 -2.79 -7.59
N ASP A 40 -23.24 -2.62 -7.69
CA ASP A 40 -24.17 -3.30 -6.80
C ASP A 40 -23.88 -4.81 -6.79
N LYS A 41 -23.60 -5.36 -5.61
CA LYS A 41 -23.41 -6.80 -5.37
C LYS A 41 -24.74 -7.56 -5.48
N GLY A 42 -25.43 -7.41 -6.60
CA GLY A 42 -26.65 -8.12 -6.90
C GLY A 42 -26.43 -9.12 -8.04
N THR A 43 -26.22 -10.36 -7.68
CA THR A 43 -26.06 -11.57 -8.53
C THR A 43 -24.61 -11.99 -8.79
N GLY A 44 -24.06 -12.83 -7.90
CA GLY A 44 -23.32 -14.06 -8.21
C GLY A 44 -22.08 -14.03 -9.12
N ASP A 45 -21.62 -12.87 -9.55
CA ASP A 45 -20.39 -12.77 -10.35
C ASP A 45 -19.29 -12.11 -9.49
N GLU A 46 -18.14 -12.75 -9.41
CA GLU A 46 -16.99 -12.23 -8.69
C GLU A 46 -16.67 -10.84 -9.25
N GLY A 47 -16.89 -9.79 -8.41
CA GLY A 47 -16.78 -8.41 -8.82
C GLY A 47 -15.42 -8.14 -9.42
N GLY A 48 -15.36 -7.89 -10.73
CA GLY A 48 -14.16 -7.47 -11.42
C GLY A 48 -13.60 -6.20 -10.77
N SER A 49 -12.33 -6.23 -10.38
CA SER A 49 -11.57 -5.10 -9.90
C SER A 49 -11.30 -4.16 -11.08
N GLY A 50 -12.24 -3.30 -11.45
CA GLY A 50 -12.03 -2.40 -12.58
C GLY A 50 -12.96 -1.21 -12.57
N LEU A 51 -12.53 -0.14 -13.23
CA LEU A 51 -13.34 1.03 -13.45
C LEU A 51 -14.13 0.89 -14.76
N THR A 52 -15.45 1.00 -14.69
CA THR A 52 -16.32 1.02 -15.87
C THR A 52 -16.89 2.42 -16.06
N LEU A 53 -16.60 3.03 -17.20
CA LEU A 53 -17.03 4.40 -17.53
C LEU A 53 -17.91 4.40 -18.77
N PRO A 54 -19.04 5.13 -18.78
CA PRO A 54 -19.81 5.36 -20.00
C PRO A 54 -19.02 6.24 -20.99
N TRP A 55 -19.28 6.11 -22.27
CA TRP A 55 -18.63 6.94 -23.28
C TRP A 55 -18.86 8.45 -23.09
N SER A 56 -19.93 8.82 -22.38
CA SER A 56 -20.22 10.22 -22.02
C SER A 56 -19.25 10.81 -20.99
N ALA A 57 -18.53 9.97 -20.25
CA ALA A 57 -17.50 10.42 -19.31
C ALA A 57 -16.26 11.00 -20.03
N PHE A 58 -16.08 10.66 -21.29
CA PHE A 58 -14.95 11.13 -22.09
C PHE A 58 -15.35 12.32 -22.97
N PRO A 59 -14.42 13.26 -23.22
CA PRO A 59 -14.66 14.35 -24.15
C PRO A 59 -15.10 13.83 -25.53
N ALA A 60 -15.98 14.56 -26.20
CA ALA A 60 -16.36 14.24 -27.57
C ALA A 60 -15.12 14.21 -28.47
N GLY A 61 -15.00 13.17 -29.31
CA GLY A 61 -13.83 13.01 -30.13
C GLY A 61 -13.97 11.90 -31.19
N SER A 62 -12.95 11.80 -32.05
CA SER A 62 -12.85 10.72 -33.02
C SER A 62 -12.53 9.37 -32.37
N ARG A 63 -12.69 8.28 -33.13
CA ARG A 63 -12.30 6.94 -32.70
C ARG A 63 -10.81 6.87 -32.33
N GLU A 64 -9.96 7.55 -33.10
CA GLU A 64 -8.51 7.63 -32.88
C GLU A 64 -8.16 8.42 -31.60
N ALA A 65 -8.94 9.47 -31.28
CA ALA A 65 -8.78 10.22 -30.05
C ALA A 65 -9.13 9.33 -28.84
N ARG A 66 -10.23 8.60 -28.88
CA ARG A 66 -10.62 7.65 -27.84
C ARG A 66 -9.58 6.53 -27.66
N ALA A 67 -9.09 5.94 -28.76
CA ALA A 67 -8.04 4.94 -28.71
C ALA A 67 -6.75 5.47 -28.03
N ARG A 68 -6.37 6.73 -28.29
CA ARG A 68 -5.23 7.36 -27.63
C ARG A 68 -5.48 7.62 -26.14
N MET A 69 -6.69 8.03 -25.76
CA MET A 69 -7.05 8.26 -24.35
C MET A 69 -7.05 6.98 -23.51
N LEU A 70 -7.34 5.84 -24.13
CA LEU A 70 -7.43 4.54 -23.48
C LEU A 70 -6.23 3.63 -23.78
N ALA A 71 -5.14 4.15 -24.32
CA ALA A 71 -3.96 3.35 -24.64
C ALA A 71 -3.38 2.69 -23.39
N PRO A 72 -3.36 1.35 -23.30
CA PRO A 72 -2.92 0.63 -22.11
C PRO A 72 -1.50 1.01 -21.70
N THR A 73 -1.27 1.18 -20.42
CA THR A 73 -0.01 1.58 -19.78
C THR A 73 0.57 2.92 -20.25
N ARG A 74 0.16 3.41 -21.42
CA ARG A 74 0.58 4.71 -21.99
C ARG A 74 -0.18 5.88 -21.35
N ARG A 75 -1.40 5.61 -20.92
CA ARG A 75 -2.26 6.57 -20.24
C ARG A 75 -2.51 6.12 -18.81
N ALA A 76 -2.74 7.07 -17.95
CA ALA A 76 -3.04 6.84 -16.56
C ALA A 76 -4.11 7.82 -16.07
N MET A 77 -4.67 7.56 -14.91
CA MET A 77 -5.67 8.40 -14.24
C MET A 77 -5.15 8.89 -12.91
N VAL A 78 -5.50 10.11 -12.55
CA VAL A 78 -5.36 10.65 -11.20
C VAL A 78 -6.72 11.07 -10.68
N LEU A 79 -7.05 10.60 -9.47
CA LEU A 79 -8.21 11.04 -8.72
C LEU A 79 -7.73 12.05 -7.68
N ALA A 80 -8.30 13.25 -7.70
CA ALA A 80 -7.95 14.35 -6.83
C ALA A 80 -9.15 14.79 -5.98
N TRP A 81 -8.91 15.08 -4.71
CA TRP A 81 -9.90 15.70 -3.83
C TRP A 81 -10.04 17.19 -4.16
N ASP A 82 -11.26 17.66 -4.27
CA ASP A 82 -11.54 19.06 -4.57
C ASP A 82 -11.38 19.93 -3.31
N ASP A 83 -10.24 20.59 -3.21
CA ASP A 83 -9.92 21.55 -2.14
C ASP A 83 -10.25 23.00 -2.52
N GLY A 84 -10.95 23.21 -3.64
CA GLY A 84 -11.24 24.52 -4.22
C GLY A 84 -10.16 25.04 -5.18
N SER A 85 -9.02 24.34 -5.33
CA SER A 85 -8.03 24.64 -6.36
C SER A 85 -8.45 24.08 -7.74
N ASP A 86 -7.85 24.58 -8.82
CA ASP A 86 -8.21 24.15 -10.17
C ASP A 86 -8.04 22.65 -10.40
N MET A 87 -6.97 22.06 -9.85
CA MET A 87 -6.62 20.65 -10.06
C MET A 87 -7.02 19.73 -8.91
N GLY A 88 -7.32 20.28 -7.73
CA GLY A 88 -7.54 19.49 -6.50
C GLY A 88 -6.25 18.87 -5.93
N VAL A 89 -6.34 18.19 -4.80
CA VAL A 89 -5.23 17.44 -4.18
C VAL A 89 -5.20 16.02 -4.72
N PRO A 90 -4.15 15.59 -5.44
CA PRO A 90 -4.10 14.25 -6.01
C PRO A 90 -3.96 13.19 -4.92
N ILE A 91 -4.82 12.19 -4.96
CA ILE A 91 -4.91 11.13 -3.93
C ILE A 91 -4.57 9.77 -4.48
N ILE A 92 -5.11 9.40 -5.64
CA ILE A 92 -4.88 8.11 -6.27
C ILE A 92 -4.33 8.31 -7.67
N TRP A 93 -3.37 7.49 -7.99
CA TRP A 93 -2.74 7.39 -9.29
C TRP A 93 -2.78 5.95 -9.81
N GLY A 94 -3.15 5.74 -11.06
CA GLY A 94 -3.12 4.41 -11.66
C GLY A 94 -2.96 4.45 -13.18
N ALA A 95 -2.07 3.60 -13.72
CA ALA A 95 -1.96 3.40 -15.15
C ALA A 95 -3.14 2.56 -15.67
N ILE A 96 -3.71 2.96 -16.81
CA ILE A 96 -4.80 2.22 -17.46
C ILE A 96 -4.27 0.86 -17.92
N GLY A 97 -4.94 -0.21 -17.49
CA GLY A 97 -4.70 -1.57 -17.94
C GLY A 97 -5.28 -1.86 -19.32
N GLU A 98 -5.51 -3.12 -19.64
CA GLU A 98 -6.10 -3.53 -20.92
C GLU A 98 -7.61 -3.23 -20.93
N PRO A 99 -8.11 -2.33 -21.80
CA PRO A 99 -9.51 -1.96 -21.79
C PRO A 99 -10.38 -2.99 -22.51
N THR A 100 -11.53 -3.30 -21.93
CA THR A 100 -12.63 -3.99 -22.62
C THR A 100 -13.61 -2.96 -23.14
N ILE A 101 -13.83 -2.96 -24.45
CA ILE A 101 -14.60 -1.95 -25.17
C ILE A 101 -16.02 -2.44 -25.43
N GLY A 102 -17.00 -1.82 -24.78
CA GLY A 102 -18.43 -2.02 -25.02
C GLY A 102 -19.03 -0.98 -25.99
N TRP A 103 -20.32 -1.15 -26.33
CA TRP A 103 -21.06 -0.18 -27.14
C TRP A 103 -21.38 1.10 -26.36
N GLU A 104 -21.67 0.97 -25.06
CA GLU A 104 -22.11 2.06 -24.19
C GLU A 104 -21.04 2.52 -23.20
N ASP A 105 -20.11 1.64 -22.88
CA ASP A 105 -19.09 1.84 -21.86
C ASP A 105 -17.73 1.23 -22.22
N VAL A 106 -16.77 1.51 -21.41
CA VAL A 106 -15.44 0.90 -21.44
C VAL A 106 -15.05 0.51 -20.01
N SER A 107 -14.52 -0.69 -19.85
CA SER A 107 -14.01 -1.20 -18.57
C SER A 107 -12.51 -1.44 -18.63
N PHE A 108 -11.78 -1.05 -17.60
CA PHE A 108 -10.34 -1.28 -17.49
C PHE A 108 -9.91 -1.29 -16.01
N ASP A 109 -8.86 -2.02 -15.72
CA ASP A 109 -8.20 -1.96 -14.43
C ASP A 109 -7.24 -0.76 -14.36
N LEU A 110 -7.00 -0.26 -13.16
CA LEU A 110 -5.96 0.72 -12.89
C LEU A 110 -4.80 0.06 -12.14
N SER A 111 -3.65 0.02 -12.78
CA SER A 111 -2.42 -0.45 -12.17
C SER A 111 -1.83 0.63 -11.28
N SER A 112 -1.84 0.41 -9.98
CA SER A 112 -1.12 1.28 -9.02
C SER A 112 0.38 1.34 -9.35
N PRO A 113 1.13 2.31 -8.80
CA PRO A 113 2.58 2.37 -8.97
C PRO A 113 3.27 1.05 -8.58
N LEU A 114 2.82 0.43 -7.49
CA LEU A 114 3.34 -0.85 -7.02
C LEU A 114 3.04 -1.99 -8.00
N THR A 115 1.83 -2.04 -8.54
CA THR A 115 1.43 -3.05 -9.53
C THR A 115 2.21 -2.86 -10.84
N LEU A 116 2.36 -1.62 -11.31
CA LEU A 116 3.14 -1.32 -12.52
C LEU A 116 4.62 -1.71 -12.36
N LEU A 117 5.20 -1.48 -11.19
CA LEU A 117 6.57 -1.88 -10.87
C LEU A 117 6.73 -3.40 -10.68
N GLY A 118 5.64 -4.15 -10.61
CA GLY A 118 5.63 -5.61 -10.66
C GLY A 118 6.13 -6.18 -11.99
N SER A 119 6.01 -5.42 -13.09
CA SER A 119 6.55 -5.77 -14.42
C SER A 119 7.91 -5.13 -14.73
N ARG A 120 8.59 -4.56 -13.74
CA ARG A 120 9.91 -3.91 -13.86
C ARG A 120 10.97 -4.70 -13.09
N TYR A 121 11.94 -5.23 -13.80
CA TYR A 121 12.92 -6.17 -13.24
C TYR A 121 14.27 -5.50 -12.97
N ALA A 122 14.91 -5.87 -11.85
CA ALA A 122 16.22 -5.39 -11.44
C ALA A 122 17.35 -6.09 -12.24
N VAL A 123 17.45 -5.78 -13.51
CA VAL A 123 18.49 -6.22 -14.43
C VAL A 123 19.02 -4.99 -15.16
N ARG A 124 20.35 -4.84 -15.26
CA ARG A 124 20.99 -3.76 -16.01
C ARG A 124 20.75 -3.91 -17.50
N GLU A 125 20.58 -2.79 -18.19
CA GLU A 125 20.45 -2.79 -19.65
C GLU A 125 21.69 -3.42 -20.29
N GLY A 126 21.47 -4.33 -21.25
CA GLY A 126 22.53 -5.06 -21.94
C GLY A 126 23.22 -6.17 -21.13
N ALA A 127 22.87 -6.38 -19.86
CA ALA A 127 23.53 -7.37 -19.01
C ALA A 127 22.91 -8.77 -19.06
N PHE A 128 21.71 -8.91 -19.64
CA PHE A 128 21.04 -10.19 -19.79
C PHE A 128 21.44 -10.86 -21.09
N GLY A 129 21.78 -12.17 -21.05
CA GLY A 129 22.20 -12.91 -22.22
C GLY A 129 21.14 -12.97 -23.32
N THR A 130 21.52 -12.69 -24.56
CA THR A 130 20.62 -12.60 -25.73
C THR A 130 20.80 -13.70 -26.77
N GLY A 131 21.92 -14.44 -26.74
CA GLY A 131 22.20 -15.52 -27.68
C GLY A 131 21.64 -16.87 -27.21
N ALA A 132 21.42 -17.80 -28.14
CA ALA A 132 21.05 -19.16 -27.80
C ALA A 132 22.12 -19.81 -26.93
N GLY A 133 21.73 -20.35 -25.75
CA GLY A 133 22.65 -20.92 -24.78
C GLY A 133 23.52 -19.91 -24.00
N SER A 134 23.24 -18.60 -24.15
CA SER A 134 23.94 -17.59 -23.34
C SER A 134 23.50 -17.64 -21.87
N THR A 135 24.42 -17.22 -21.00
CA THR A 135 24.18 -17.11 -19.55
C THR A 135 24.24 -15.65 -19.12
N SER A 136 23.61 -15.33 -18.02
CA SER A 136 23.64 -13.99 -17.42
C SER A 136 24.42 -14.04 -16.11
N THR A 137 25.60 -13.42 -16.09
CA THR A 137 26.54 -13.44 -14.96
C THR A 137 26.55 -12.10 -14.20
N ASP A 138 25.78 -11.11 -14.65
CA ASP A 138 25.75 -9.81 -14.00
C ASP A 138 25.15 -9.90 -12.58
N VAL A 139 25.80 -9.18 -11.67
CA VAL A 139 25.41 -9.13 -10.26
C VAL A 139 25.36 -7.68 -9.81
N ILE A 140 24.19 -7.25 -9.37
CA ILE A 140 23.98 -5.95 -8.74
C ILE A 140 24.29 -6.08 -7.26
N ARG A 141 25.17 -5.23 -6.76
CA ARG A 141 25.52 -5.17 -5.34
C ARG A 141 25.29 -3.77 -4.79
N TYR A 142 24.56 -3.70 -3.71
CA TYR A 142 24.41 -2.52 -2.87
C TYR A 142 25.04 -2.81 -1.52
N SER A 143 25.96 -1.96 -1.07
CA SER A 143 26.67 -2.11 0.20
C SER A 143 26.84 -0.75 0.87
N GLY A 144 26.72 -0.71 2.19
CA GLY A 144 26.82 0.53 2.95
C GLY A 144 25.65 1.50 2.70
N MET A 145 24.46 0.98 2.43
CA MET A 145 23.26 1.75 2.14
C MET A 145 22.15 1.49 3.17
N SER A 146 21.23 2.44 3.34
CA SER A 146 19.99 2.22 4.07
C SER A 146 19.04 1.32 3.28
N LEU A 147 18.09 0.64 3.94
CA LEU A 147 17.11 -0.20 3.23
C LEU A 147 16.28 0.61 2.24
N ARG A 148 15.81 1.80 2.62
CA ARG A 148 15.08 2.68 1.69
C ARG A 148 15.97 3.21 0.56
N GLY A 149 17.27 3.41 0.82
CA GLY A 149 18.25 3.78 -0.20
C GLY A 149 18.43 2.69 -1.25
N ILE A 150 18.45 1.43 -0.82
CA ILE A 150 18.48 0.26 -1.73
C ILE A 150 17.19 0.20 -2.55
N LEU A 151 15.99 0.38 -1.92
CA LEU A 151 14.71 0.40 -2.62
C LEU A 151 14.65 1.48 -3.70
N ALA A 152 15.04 2.70 -3.37
CA ALA A 152 15.04 3.82 -4.30
C ALA A 152 16.05 3.62 -5.44
N SER A 153 17.25 3.09 -5.15
CA SER A 153 18.26 2.80 -6.17
C SER A 153 17.84 1.66 -7.10
N LEU A 154 17.16 0.64 -6.59
CA LEU A 154 16.50 -0.39 -7.41
C LEU A 154 15.41 0.23 -8.28
N GLY A 155 14.64 1.19 -7.75
CA GLY A 155 13.62 1.92 -8.48
C GLY A 155 14.19 2.72 -9.66
N GLU A 156 15.28 3.44 -9.46
CA GLU A 156 15.99 4.12 -10.55
C GLU A 156 16.52 3.15 -11.61
N LEU A 157 17.07 2.02 -11.18
CA LEU A 157 17.52 0.97 -12.08
C LEU A 157 16.37 0.40 -12.93
N CYS A 158 15.22 0.17 -12.31
CA CYS A 158 14.05 -0.42 -12.98
C CYS A 158 13.27 0.59 -13.84
N THR A 159 13.55 1.89 -13.69
CA THR A 159 12.86 2.98 -14.42
C THR A 159 13.84 3.81 -15.24
N LYS A 160 14.48 4.80 -14.64
CA LYS A 160 15.34 5.80 -15.33
C LYS A 160 16.48 5.19 -16.13
N ALA A 161 17.05 4.08 -15.66
CA ALA A 161 18.21 3.44 -16.31
C ALA A 161 17.85 2.55 -17.51
N LYS A 162 16.57 2.48 -17.89
CA LYS A 162 16.11 1.63 -19.00
C LYS A 162 15.48 2.45 -20.12
N PRO A 163 15.72 2.13 -21.40
CA PRO A 163 15.02 2.76 -22.51
C PRO A 163 13.51 2.60 -22.38
N GLY A 164 12.76 3.73 -22.46
CA GLY A 164 11.31 3.74 -22.28
C GLY A 164 10.84 3.40 -20.86
N GLY A 165 11.75 3.25 -19.89
CA GLY A 165 11.41 2.90 -18.52
C GLY A 165 10.99 4.06 -17.63
N MET A 166 11.12 5.31 -18.09
CA MET A 166 10.81 6.50 -17.31
C MET A 166 9.37 6.47 -16.78
N LEU A 167 9.23 6.76 -15.48
CA LEU A 167 7.98 7.02 -14.80
C LEU A 167 8.13 8.32 -14.00
N PRO A 168 7.06 9.07 -13.74
CA PRO A 168 7.12 10.33 -12.99
C PRO A 168 7.28 10.09 -11.48
N ILE A 169 8.26 9.25 -11.09
CA ILE A 169 8.56 8.89 -9.70
C ILE A 169 9.83 9.61 -9.24
N ASP A 170 9.73 10.26 -8.09
CA ASP A 170 10.83 10.88 -7.38
C ASP A 170 11.44 9.88 -6.38
N TRP A 171 12.54 9.27 -6.76
CA TRP A 171 13.28 8.31 -5.93
C TRP A 171 14.21 9.06 -4.95
N ARG A 172 13.61 9.66 -3.92
CA ARG A 172 14.28 10.62 -3.01
C ARG A 172 15.49 10.08 -2.27
N TYR A 173 15.51 8.79 -1.99
CA TYR A 173 16.52 8.16 -1.12
C TYR A 173 17.60 7.40 -1.90
N ALA A 174 17.62 7.50 -3.23
CA ALA A 174 18.60 6.78 -4.05
C ALA A 174 20.04 7.11 -3.60
N GLY A 175 20.83 6.06 -3.31
CA GLY A 175 22.19 6.22 -2.83
C GLY A 175 22.35 6.59 -1.35
N GLU A 176 21.28 6.66 -0.56
CA GLU A 176 21.36 6.99 0.86
C GLU A 176 22.26 6.01 1.62
N ALA A 177 23.24 6.54 2.36
CA ALA A 177 24.18 5.74 3.15
C ALA A 177 23.48 5.05 4.34
N GLY A 178 23.95 3.85 4.67
CA GLY A 178 23.45 3.02 5.77
C GLY A 178 24.39 1.85 6.05
N ARG A 179 23.86 0.78 6.64
CA ARG A 179 24.67 -0.40 7.04
C ARG A 179 24.29 -1.70 6.36
N HIS A 180 23.37 -1.66 5.42
CA HIS A 180 22.85 -2.87 4.79
C HIS A 180 23.60 -3.21 3.50
N GLU A 181 23.55 -4.48 3.17
CA GLU A 181 24.08 -5.04 1.93
C GLU A 181 23.01 -5.93 1.28
N ARG A 182 22.88 -5.84 -0.05
CA ARG A 182 22.02 -6.69 -0.85
C ARG A 182 22.69 -7.03 -2.18
N THR A 183 22.49 -8.26 -2.62
CA THR A 183 23.05 -8.77 -3.88
C THR A 183 21.95 -9.41 -4.71
N TYR A 184 21.88 -9.06 -5.98
CA TYR A 184 20.87 -9.54 -6.91
C TYR A 184 21.53 -10.02 -8.20
N SER A 185 21.33 -11.29 -8.53
CA SER A 185 21.92 -11.92 -9.72
C SER A 185 20.93 -11.85 -10.89
N ALA A 186 21.43 -11.51 -12.09
CA ALA A 186 20.57 -11.35 -13.28
C ALA A 186 19.94 -12.68 -13.75
N TYR A 187 20.58 -13.82 -13.51
CA TYR A 187 20.02 -15.12 -13.90
C TYR A 187 18.71 -15.46 -13.18
N ASP A 188 18.49 -14.88 -12.00
CA ASP A 188 17.28 -15.07 -11.19
C ASP A 188 16.23 -13.98 -11.47
N VAL A 189 16.10 -13.55 -12.72
CA VAL A 189 15.23 -12.44 -13.13
C VAL A 189 13.76 -12.65 -12.75
N ALA A 190 13.28 -13.89 -12.76
CA ALA A 190 11.88 -14.21 -12.41
C ALA A 190 11.50 -13.73 -10.99
N ASN A 191 12.46 -13.70 -10.06
CA ASN A 191 12.31 -13.28 -8.69
C ASN A 191 12.86 -11.86 -8.43
N ARG A 192 13.01 -11.02 -9.46
CA ARG A 192 13.67 -9.71 -9.38
C ARG A 192 12.78 -8.56 -9.86
N SER A 193 11.46 -8.71 -9.85
CA SER A 193 10.58 -7.55 -10.05
C SER A 193 10.76 -6.57 -8.89
N TRP A 194 10.66 -5.27 -9.16
CA TRP A 194 10.80 -4.26 -8.11
C TRP A 194 9.81 -4.48 -6.97
N LYS A 195 8.54 -4.79 -7.31
CA LYS A 195 7.50 -5.08 -6.33
C LYS A 195 7.91 -6.20 -5.38
N GLN A 196 8.41 -7.31 -5.91
CA GLN A 196 8.82 -8.46 -5.10
C GLN A 196 10.03 -8.11 -4.22
N LEU A 197 11.04 -7.44 -4.78
CA LEU A 197 12.20 -7.00 -4.00
C LEU A 197 11.83 -6.01 -2.90
N ALA A 198 10.91 -5.08 -3.19
CA ALA A 198 10.41 -4.13 -2.21
C ALA A 198 9.65 -4.83 -1.08
N THR A 199 8.76 -5.75 -1.42
CA THR A 199 8.04 -6.56 -0.42
C THR A 199 9.01 -7.37 0.45
N ASN A 200 10.03 -8.00 -0.14
CA ASN A 200 11.02 -8.76 0.61
C ASN A 200 11.86 -7.86 1.53
N ILE A 201 12.17 -6.63 1.14
CA ILE A 201 12.91 -5.67 1.97
C ILE A 201 12.02 -5.11 3.08
N ALA A 202 10.76 -4.80 2.81
CA ALA A 202 9.82 -4.30 3.80
C ALA A 202 9.49 -5.35 4.88
N ASN A 203 9.45 -6.62 4.51
CA ASN A 203 9.08 -7.72 5.41
C ASN A 203 10.23 -8.24 6.30
N VAL A 204 11.44 -7.66 6.24
CA VAL A 204 12.48 -8.03 7.22
C VAL A 204 12.25 -7.30 8.54
N ASN A 205 12.80 -7.83 9.61
CA ASN A 205 12.76 -7.13 10.91
C ASN A 205 13.43 -5.75 10.81
N GLY A 206 12.65 -4.69 11.11
CA GLY A 206 13.07 -3.30 10.90
C GLY A 206 13.06 -2.86 9.44
N GLY A 207 12.40 -3.62 8.55
CA GLY A 207 12.17 -3.22 7.16
C GLY A 207 11.27 -1.98 7.09
N PRO A 208 11.51 -1.07 6.11
CA PRO A 208 10.77 0.17 6.02
C PRO A 208 9.37 -0.03 5.43
N ASP A 209 8.37 0.61 6.01
CA ASP A 209 7.13 0.91 5.30
C ASP A 209 7.46 1.82 4.11
N PHE A 210 6.75 1.68 2.99
CA PHE A 210 6.93 2.57 1.84
C PHE A 210 5.60 2.89 1.17
N GLN A 211 5.55 4.04 0.48
CA GLN A 211 4.36 4.55 -0.19
C GLN A 211 4.73 5.39 -1.41
N PHE A 212 3.84 5.42 -2.40
CA PHE A 212 3.91 6.35 -3.51
C PHE A 212 2.82 7.41 -3.33
N ARG A 213 3.21 8.67 -3.09
CA ARG A 213 2.29 9.78 -2.88
C ARG A 213 2.23 10.65 -4.11
N PRO A 214 1.07 10.74 -4.78
CA PRO A 214 0.93 11.67 -5.90
C PRO A 214 0.93 13.12 -5.41
N HIS A 215 1.55 13.99 -6.17
CA HIS A 215 1.55 15.43 -5.95
C HIS A 215 1.66 16.17 -7.29
N TRP A 216 1.19 17.40 -7.34
CA TRP A 216 1.40 18.26 -8.50
C TRP A 216 2.81 18.84 -8.44
N ALA A 217 3.62 18.58 -9.49
CA ALA A 217 4.93 19.21 -9.66
C ALA A 217 4.81 20.66 -10.16
N ASP A 218 3.76 20.91 -10.92
CA ASP A 218 3.34 22.23 -11.42
C ASP A 218 1.82 22.19 -11.71
N SER A 219 1.30 23.18 -12.41
CA SER A 219 -0.13 23.31 -12.73
C SER A 219 -0.69 22.22 -13.65
N GLN A 220 0.13 21.34 -14.20
CA GLN A 220 -0.29 20.33 -15.18
C GLN A 220 0.38 18.97 -15.02
N HIS A 221 1.49 18.86 -14.28
CA HIS A 221 2.22 17.61 -14.16
C HIS A 221 2.06 16.97 -12.78
N VAL A 222 1.55 15.76 -12.76
CA VAL A 222 1.53 14.91 -11.57
C VAL A 222 2.83 14.11 -11.48
N ARG A 223 3.37 14.02 -10.28
CA ARG A 223 4.51 13.16 -9.94
C ARG A 223 4.19 12.32 -8.71
N LEU A 224 4.98 11.30 -8.48
CA LEU A 224 4.86 10.39 -7.36
C LEU A 224 6.11 10.52 -6.49
N SER A 225 5.97 10.96 -5.26
CA SER A 225 7.04 10.85 -4.27
C SER A 225 7.13 9.43 -3.76
N PHE A 226 8.28 8.79 -3.88
CA PHE A 226 8.58 7.57 -3.14
C PHE A 226 8.94 7.94 -1.70
N GLU A 227 8.06 7.63 -0.76
CA GLU A 227 8.25 7.84 0.67
C GLU A 227 8.54 6.50 1.34
N ALA A 228 9.49 6.48 2.28
CA ALA A 228 9.81 5.26 3.01
C ALA A 228 10.41 5.57 4.39
N GLY A 229 10.18 4.67 5.34
CA GLY A 229 10.80 4.71 6.65
C GLY A 229 12.32 4.59 6.60
N SER A 230 13.00 5.04 7.64
CA SER A 230 14.45 4.96 7.75
C SER A 230 14.90 3.71 8.53
N ASP A 231 16.21 3.41 8.53
CA ASP A 231 16.76 2.31 9.34
C ASP A 231 16.59 2.51 10.86
N SER A 232 16.38 3.75 11.32
CA SER A 232 16.14 4.08 12.73
C SER A 232 14.65 4.19 13.07
N GLU A 233 13.83 4.56 12.10
CA GLU A 233 12.39 4.68 12.20
C GLU A 233 11.75 4.04 10.96
N PRO A 234 11.38 2.74 11.01
CA PRO A 234 10.92 2.01 9.84
C PRO A 234 9.53 2.41 9.36
N TYR A 235 8.81 3.20 10.14
CA TYR A 235 7.49 3.68 9.77
C TYR A 235 7.55 4.95 8.92
N LEU A 236 6.47 5.21 8.17
CA LEU A 236 6.35 6.43 7.38
C LEU A 236 6.35 7.66 8.28
N ALA A 237 7.15 8.65 7.93
CA ALA A 237 7.26 9.88 8.70
C ALA A 237 5.94 10.65 8.74
N GLN A 238 5.64 11.26 9.90
CA GLN A 238 4.50 12.16 10.04
C GLN A 238 4.71 13.40 9.17
N SER A 239 3.71 13.75 8.34
CA SER A 239 3.80 14.88 7.41
C SER A 239 3.36 16.23 8.02
N GLY A 240 2.81 16.21 9.23
CA GLY A 240 2.30 17.39 9.89
C GLY A 240 1.90 17.12 11.35
N ILE A 241 0.94 17.87 11.83
CA ILE A 241 0.35 17.67 13.17
C ILE A 241 -0.41 16.34 13.17
N ILE A 242 -0.33 15.60 14.28
CA ILE A 242 -1.14 14.40 14.48
C ILE A 242 -2.59 14.86 14.67
N PRO A 243 -3.52 14.50 13.78
CA PRO A 243 -4.92 14.88 13.95
C PRO A 243 -5.53 14.14 15.12
N THR A 244 -6.45 14.77 15.81
CA THR A 244 -7.24 14.15 16.89
C THR A 244 -8.67 13.96 16.42
N LEU A 245 -9.08 12.71 16.30
CA LEU A 245 -10.46 12.32 16.02
C LEU A 245 -11.17 12.03 17.33
N THR A 246 -12.46 12.32 17.39
CA THR A 246 -13.28 12.11 18.59
C THR A 246 -14.39 11.10 18.32
N CYS A 247 -14.66 10.23 19.28
CA CYS A 247 -15.73 9.27 19.24
C CYS A 247 -16.42 9.17 20.61
N PHE A 248 -17.70 9.54 20.69
CA PHE A 248 -18.50 9.45 21.91
C PHE A 248 -19.97 9.21 21.60
N ALA A 249 -20.71 8.74 22.58
CA ALA A 249 -22.14 8.49 22.43
C ALA A 249 -22.90 9.77 22.01
N GLY A 250 -23.43 9.76 20.79
CA GLY A 250 -24.25 10.86 20.23
C GLY A 250 -23.44 11.88 19.42
N GLY A 251 -22.17 11.62 19.06
CA GLY A 251 -21.41 12.53 18.20
C GLY A 251 -19.92 12.21 18.07
N GLY A 252 -19.17 13.19 17.58
CA GLY A 252 -17.75 13.09 17.31
C GLY A 252 -17.41 13.20 15.84
N THR A 253 -16.12 13.23 15.53
CA THR A 253 -15.63 13.23 14.14
C THR A 253 -15.60 11.82 13.52
N ILE A 254 -15.66 10.78 14.36
CA ILE A 254 -15.84 9.39 13.91
C ILE A 254 -17.30 8.99 14.09
N GLU A 255 -17.89 8.58 12.99
CA GLU A 255 -19.20 7.93 12.94
C GLU A 255 -19.05 6.42 12.76
N ASP A 256 -20.06 5.63 13.11
CA ASP A 256 -20.11 4.18 12.91
C ASP A 256 -18.80 3.46 13.35
N MET A 257 -18.24 3.81 14.51
CA MET A 257 -17.05 3.12 15.00
C MET A 257 -17.36 1.66 15.32
N SER A 258 -16.52 0.76 14.84
CA SER A 258 -16.57 -0.66 15.17
C SER A 258 -15.24 -1.14 15.75
N VAL A 259 -15.34 -2.13 16.62
CA VAL A 259 -14.22 -2.71 17.37
C VAL A 259 -14.19 -4.21 17.08
N ALA A 260 -13.18 -4.66 16.36
CA ALA A 260 -12.96 -6.09 16.13
C ALA A 260 -11.95 -6.63 17.15
N CYS A 261 -12.32 -7.69 17.86
CA CYS A 261 -11.44 -8.39 18.77
C CYS A 261 -10.81 -9.58 18.06
N LEU A 262 -9.49 -9.65 18.03
CA LEU A 262 -8.72 -10.69 17.38
C LEU A 262 -8.13 -11.62 18.45
N GLY A 263 -8.39 -12.92 18.31
CA GLY A 263 -7.83 -13.93 19.20
C GLY A 263 -6.32 -14.08 19.01
N PRO A 264 -5.56 -14.42 20.06
CA PRO A 264 -4.12 -14.62 19.97
C PRO A 264 -3.78 -15.95 19.30
N ALA A 265 -2.59 -16.01 18.67
CA ALA A 265 -1.94 -17.24 18.24
C ALA A 265 -0.64 -17.41 19.02
N MET A 266 -0.51 -18.52 19.77
CA MET A 266 0.59 -18.75 20.67
C MET A 266 1.70 -19.59 20.05
N ARG A 267 1.47 -20.19 18.87
CA ARG A 267 2.44 -21.03 18.19
C ARG A 267 2.39 -20.83 16.69
N VAL A 268 3.57 -20.68 16.08
CA VAL A 268 3.75 -20.48 14.64
C VAL A 268 4.69 -21.54 14.10
N TYR A 269 4.20 -22.34 13.17
CA TYR A 269 5.00 -23.28 12.40
C TYR A 269 5.51 -22.59 11.14
N GLY A 270 6.80 -22.21 11.13
CA GLY A 270 7.47 -21.65 9.95
C GLY A 270 7.98 -22.74 9.04
N THR A 271 7.69 -22.66 7.73
CA THR A 271 8.25 -23.56 6.71
C THR A 271 8.81 -22.76 5.54
N GLY A 272 10.00 -23.15 5.09
CA GLY A 272 10.73 -22.49 4.02
C GLY A 272 10.89 -23.38 2.78
N SER A 273 11.93 -23.08 1.98
CA SER A 273 12.29 -23.87 0.80
C SER A 273 12.69 -25.30 1.16
N GLY A 274 12.63 -26.17 0.17
CA GLY A 274 12.92 -27.60 0.30
C GLY A 274 11.75 -28.45 -0.12
N SER A 275 11.93 -29.76 -0.16
CA SER A 275 10.89 -30.74 -0.42
C SER A 275 10.98 -31.86 0.58
N ASP A 276 9.82 -32.35 1.00
CA ASP A 276 9.68 -33.46 1.94
C ASP A 276 10.50 -33.22 3.23
N GLU A 277 11.36 -34.14 3.60
CA GLU A 277 12.20 -34.08 4.81
C GLU A 277 13.30 -32.99 4.75
N ALA A 278 13.62 -32.44 3.56
CA ALA A 278 14.57 -31.36 3.37
C ALA A 278 13.96 -29.95 3.51
N THR A 279 12.65 -29.84 3.78
CA THR A 279 11.99 -28.57 4.00
C THR A 279 12.54 -27.88 5.24
N LEU A 280 12.96 -26.63 5.10
CA LEU A 280 13.40 -25.81 6.22
C LEU A 280 12.21 -25.53 7.16
N CYS A 281 12.39 -25.82 8.44
CA CYS A 281 11.34 -25.66 9.45
C CYS A 281 11.83 -24.87 10.67
N HIS A 282 10.95 -24.08 11.27
CA HIS A 282 11.17 -23.43 12.54
C HIS A 282 9.87 -23.33 13.34
N LEU A 283 9.94 -23.59 14.64
CA LEU A 283 8.83 -23.39 15.57
C LEU A 283 9.09 -22.14 16.41
N SER A 284 8.23 -21.15 16.29
CA SER A 284 8.17 -20.01 17.23
C SER A 284 6.96 -20.17 18.15
N GLN A 285 7.13 -19.94 19.45
CA GLN A 285 6.03 -20.08 20.42
C GLN A 285 6.17 -19.16 21.63
N ASP A 286 5.04 -18.70 22.13
CA ASP A 286 4.87 -18.04 23.42
C ASP A 286 3.61 -18.61 24.10
N LEU A 287 3.80 -19.44 25.11
CA LEU A 287 2.71 -20.17 25.77
C LEU A 287 2.27 -19.49 27.09
N ALA A 288 2.65 -18.24 27.32
CA ALA A 288 2.30 -17.53 28.57
C ALA A 288 0.79 -17.52 28.84
N LEU A 289 -0.01 -17.23 27.78
CA LEU A 289 -1.48 -17.25 27.90
C LEU A 289 -2.06 -18.63 28.16
N CYS A 290 -1.42 -19.70 27.71
CA CYS A 290 -1.88 -21.07 27.97
C CYS A 290 -1.57 -21.56 29.37
N THR A 291 -0.63 -20.94 30.06
CA THR A 291 -0.11 -21.41 31.40
C THR A 291 -0.52 -20.48 32.55
N GLN A 292 -1.23 -19.40 32.29
CA GLN A 292 -1.72 -18.49 33.33
C GLN A 292 -2.87 -19.12 34.14
N ALA A 293 -3.29 -18.46 35.23
CA ALA A 293 -4.33 -18.97 36.14
C ALA A 293 -5.70 -19.17 35.46
N ASP A 294 -6.04 -18.35 34.49
CA ASP A 294 -7.20 -18.51 33.59
C ASP A 294 -6.66 -18.75 32.18
N PRO A 295 -6.39 -20.03 31.81
CA PRO A 295 -5.65 -20.34 30.59
C PRO A 295 -6.49 -20.19 29.33
N TRP A 296 -5.87 -19.60 28.30
CA TRP A 296 -6.42 -19.60 26.95
C TRP A 296 -6.19 -20.95 26.25
N PRO A 297 -7.11 -21.40 25.41
CA PRO A 297 -6.88 -22.56 24.57
C PRO A 297 -5.73 -22.27 23.59
N LEU A 298 -4.90 -23.29 23.34
CA LEU A 298 -3.81 -23.18 22.36
C LEU A 298 -4.37 -22.91 20.96
N VAL A 299 -3.88 -21.86 20.33
CA VAL A 299 -4.12 -21.54 18.91
C VAL A 299 -2.79 -21.58 18.17
N GLU A 300 -2.75 -22.32 17.09
CA GLU A 300 -1.58 -22.56 16.26
C GLU A 300 -1.83 -22.06 14.84
N VAL A 301 -0.82 -21.43 14.24
CA VAL A 301 -0.87 -20.92 12.87
C VAL A 301 0.38 -21.34 12.10
N THR A 302 0.33 -21.24 10.78
CA THR A 302 1.47 -21.53 9.90
C THR A 302 1.95 -20.27 9.19
N ALA A 303 3.26 -20.17 8.97
CA ALA A 303 3.89 -19.17 8.10
C ALA A 303 4.78 -19.91 7.11
N SER A 304 4.48 -19.82 5.82
CA SER A 304 5.10 -20.64 4.78
C SER A 304 5.44 -19.84 3.54
N SER A 305 6.65 -20.04 3.01
CA SER A 305 7.03 -19.53 1.70
C SER A 305 8.18 -20.35 1.11
N SER A 306 8.07 -20.74 -0.15
CA SER A 306 9.16 -21.38 -0.91
C SER A 306 10.37 -20.46 -1.12
N ASP A 307 10.21 -19.16 -0.94
CA ASP A 307 11.28 -18.15 -1.13
C ASP A 307 12.17 -18.02 0.11
N TRP A 308 11.83 -18.65 1.22
CA TRP A 308 12.65 -18.63 2.43
C TRP A 308 13.72 -19.74 2.37
N ASP A 309 14.86 -19.39 1.81
CA ASP A 309 15.95 -20.30 1.44
C ASP A 309 16.97 -20.57 2.57
N SER A 310 16.77 -19.98 3.74
CA SER A 310 17.65 -20.19 4.91
C SER A 310 16.89 -20.35 6.22
N ALA A 311 17.44 -21.14 7.13
CA ALA A 311 16.82 -21.36 8.46
C ALA A 311 16.64 -20.05 9.25
N ASN A 312 17.58 -19.10 9.10
CA ASN A 312 17.48 -17.80 9.76
C ASN A 312 16.31 -16.97 9.20
N LEU A 313 16.04 -17.07 7.90
CA LEU A 313 14.94 -16.36 7.27
C LEU A 313 13.60 -16.95 7.71
N VAL A 314 13.45 -18.29 7.70
CA VAL A 314 12.26 -18.98 8.24
C VAL A 314 12.00 -18.59 9.68
N LYS A 315 13.06 -18.62 10.53
CA LYS A 315 12.97 -18.19 11.93
C LYS A 315 12.50 -16.75 12.04
N SER A 316 13.10 -15.81 11.31
CA SER A 316 12.77 -14.38 11.39
C SER A 316 11.30 -14.12 11.03
N HIS A 317 10.78 -14.78 10.00
CA HIS A 317 9.38 -14.64 9.62
C HIS A 317 8.43 -15.28 10.64
N ALA A 318 8.73 -16.49 11.14
CA ALA A 318 7.90 -17.13 12.17
C ALA A 318 7.87 -16.31 13.47
N ASP A 319 9.02 -15.77 13.90
CA ASP A 319 9.11 -14.88 15.06
C ASP A 319 8.31 -13.58 14.87
N SER A 320 8.33 -13.02 13.66
CA SER A 320 7.55 -11.80 13.34
C SER A 320 6.05 -12.06 13.41
N VAL A 321 5.59 -13.18 12.84
CA VAL A 321 4.17 -13.57 12.91
C VAL A 321 3.75 -13.81 14.35
N LEU A 322 4.56 -14.50 15.15
CA LEU A 322 4.30 -14.72 16.58
C LEU A 322 4.23 -13.38 17.33
N ALA A 323 5.19 -12.50 17.13
CA ALA A 323 5.24 -11.19 17.80
C ALA A 323 3.99 -10.35 17.50
N ALA A 324 3.45 -10.44 16.28
CA ALA A 324 2.25 -9.73 15.86
C ALA A 324 0.94 -10.36 16.38
N SER A 325 0.93 -11.63 16.80
CA SER A 325 -0.31 -12.36 17.12
C SER A 325 -0.37 -12.99 18.51
N LYS A 326 0.69 -12.97 19.28
CA LYS A 326 0.78 -13.71 20.57
C LYS A 326 -0.10 -13.18 21.70
N THR A 327 -0.66 -12.00 21.57
CA THR A 327 -1.58 -11.38 22.53
C THR A 327 -2.93 -11.08 21.86
N PRO A 328 -4.03 -11.04 22.61
CA PRO A 328 -5.30 -10.54 22.09
C PRO A 328 -5.11 -9.12 21.54
N LEU A 329 -5.67 -8.85 20.38
CA LEU A 329 -5.56 -7.57 19.69
C LEU A 329 -6.94 -6.98 19.46
N VAL A 330 -7.00 -5.65 19.41
CA VAL A 330 -8.20 -4.91 19.09
C VAL A 330 -7.91 -4.04 17.88
N GLN A 331 -8.78 -4.12 16.87
CA GLN A 331 -8.70 -3.27 15.70
C GLN A 331 -9.92 -2.37 15.62
N LEU A 332 -9.68 -1.08 15.50
CA LEU A 332 -10.73 -0.09 15.33
C LEU A 332 -10.90 0.24 13.84
N THR A 333 -12.16 0.40 13.46
CA THR A 333 -12.55 1.01 12.19
C THR A 333 -13.62 2.05 12.46
N GLY A 334 -13.66 3.11 11.66
CA GLY A 334 -14.68 4.14 11.81
C GLY A 334 -14.85 4.94 10.54
N LYS A 335 -16.00 5.57 10.35
CA LYS A 335 -16.27 6.48 9.25
C LYS A 335 -16.03 7.91 9.68
N VAL A 336 -15.50 8.71 8.77
CA VAL A 336 -15.29 10.15 8.96
C VAL A 336 -15.80 10.92 7.76
N SER A 337 -16.26 12.14 7.97
CA SER A 337 -16.51 13.09 6.89
C SER A 337 -15.19 13.76 6.50
N LEU A 338 -14.85 13.72 5.23
CA LEU A 338 -13.69 14.40 4.65
C LEU A 338 -13.89 15.91 4.52
N SER A 339 -15.14 16.37 4.67
CA SER A 339 -15.53 17.78 4.66
C SER A 339 -15.52 18.40 6.06
N ASP A 340 -15.30 17.64 7.11
CA ASP A 340 -15.28 18.12 8.49
C ASP A 340 -13.96 18.83 8.79
N GLU A 341 -14.03 20.10 9.23
CA GLU A 341 -12.85 20.90 9.59
C GLU A 341 -12.01 20.30 10.74
N GLY A 342 -12.61 19.46 11.60
CA GLY A 342 -11.94 18.76 12.69
C GLY A 342 -11.46 17.34 12.34
N GLY A 343 -11.69 16.90 11.11
CA GLY A 343 -11.48 15.52 10.67
C GLY A 343 -10.14 15.28 9.96
N ILE A 344 -10.14 14.27 9.11
CA ILE A 344 -9.00 13.91 8.26
C ILE A 344 -9.02 14.76 6.98
N THR A 345 -7.92 15.45 6.72
CA THR A 345 -7.71 16.16 5.45
C THR A 345 -6.95 15.27 4.49
N LEU A 346 -7.58 14.90 3.36
CA LEU A 346 -6.92 14.12 2.32
C LEU A 346 -5.69 14.85 1.75
N GLY A 347 -4.62 14.12 1.52
CA GLY A 347 -3.33 14.65 1.07
C GLY A 347 -2.44 15.21 2.19
N GLN A 348 -2.98 15.46 3.39
CA GLN A 348 -2.19 15.83 4.57
C GLN A 348 -1.96 14.62 5.47
N VAL A 349 -2.94 13.75 5.61
CA VAL A 349 -2.83 12.50 6.37
C VAL A 349 -2.89 11.31 5.41
N TRP A 350 -1.95 10.40 5.57
CA TRP A 350 -1.80 9.23 4.72
C TRP A 350 -1.76 7.95 5.56
N PRO A 351 -2.20 6.81 5.02
CA PRO A 351 -1.93 5.52 5.66
C PRO A 351 -0.46 5.38 6.05
N GLY A 352 -0.20 4.76 7.20
CA GLY A 352 1.13 4.67 7.81
C GLY A 352 1.46 5.78 8.80
N GLN A 353 0.67 6.86 8.87
CA GLN A 353 0.86 7.98 9.80
C GLN A 353 0.02 7.82 11.07
N LEU A 354 0.42 8.55 12.11
CA LEU A 354 -0.25 8.53 13.42
C LEU A 354 -1.51 9.40 13.41
N VAL A 355 -2.50 8.93 14.13
CA VAL A 355 -3.76 9.62 14.44
C VAL A 355 -4.09 9.37 15.90
N ASP A 356 -4.52 10.39 16.62
CA ASP A 356 -5.06 10.26 17.97
C ASP A 356 -6.58 10.10 17.89
N VAL A 357 -7.12 9.09 18.58
CA VAL A 357 -8.56 8.86 18.69
C VAL A 357 -8.99 9.01 20.16
N ASP A 358 -9.70 10.07 20.47
CA ASP A 358 -10.27 10.33 21.81
C ASP A 358 -11.62 9.62 21.92
N ILE A 359 -11.66 8.56 22.72
CA ILE A 359 -12.86 7.73 22.92
C ILE A 359 -13.45 8.03 24.30
N ARG A 360 -14.76 8.24 24.36
CA ARG A 360 -15.50 8.49 25.60
C ARG A 360 -16.83 7.75 25.60
N ASP A 361 -17.20 7.26 26.80
CA ASP A 361 -18.48 6.58 27.06
C ASP A 361 -18.71 5.38 26.11
N HIS A 362 -17.66 4.73 25.62
CA HIS A 362 -17.79 3.54 24.81
C HIS A 362 -18.13 2.33 25.69
N PRO A 363 -19.12 1.48 25.34
CA PRO A 363 -19.58 0.41 26.21
C PRO A 363 -18.53 -0.68 26.50
N TRP A 364 -17.45 -0.71 25.75
CA TRP A 364 -16.44 -1.78 25.84
C TRP A 364 -15.01 -1.27 25.97
N LEU A 365 -14.63 -0.16 25.32
CA LEU A 365 -13.27 0.41 25.43
C LEU A 365 -13.17 1.40 26.58
N PRO A 366 -12.04 1.43 27.31
CA PRO A 366 -11.79 2.48 28.30
C PRO A 366 -11.77 3.87 27.69
N ASP A 367 -12.22 4.87 28.45
CA ASP A 367 -12.10 6.27 28.05
C ASP A 367 -10.64 6.70 27.97
N GLY A 368 -10.28 7.43 26.92
CA GLY A 368 -8.94 7.99 26.74
C GLY A 368 -8.58 8.26 25.30
N THR A 369 -7.38 8.77 25.11
CA THR A 369 -6.82 9.03 23.78
C THR A 369 -5.93 7.88 23.35
N TYR A 370 -6.31 7.21 22.27
CA TYR A 370 -5.58 6.10 21.66
C TYR A 370 -4.75 6.64 20.50
N ARG A 371 -3.42 6.63 20.65
CA ARG A 371 -2.52 6.95 19.55
C ARG A 371 -2.32 5.72 18.68
N MET A 372 -2.80 5.79 17.46
CA MET A 372 -2.82 4.67 16.53
C MET A 372 -2.25 5.06 15.18
N ARG A 373 -1.77 4.09 14.44
CA ARG A 373 -1.40 4.26 13.05
C ARG A 373 -2.61 4.02 12.17
N LEU A 374 -2.81 4.88 11.19
CA LEU A 374 -3.80 4.70 10.14
C LEU A 374 -3.28 3.65 9.15
N MET A 375 -3.95 2.51 9.01
CA MET A 375 -3.51 1.42 8.14
C MET A 375 -4.10 1.55 6.74
N SER A 376 -5.35 1.97 6.64
CA SER A 376 -6.01 2.19 5.36
C SER A 376 -7.13 3.21 5.46
N MET A 377 -7.45 3.79 4.31
CA MET A 377 -8.60 4.66 4.08
C MET A 377 -9.36 4.12 2.87
N ALA A 378 -10.66 4.08 2.92
CA ALA A 378 -11.49 3.67 1.79
C ALA A 378 -12.79 4.48 1.75
N GLY A 379 -13.29 4.75 0.56
CA GLY A 379 -14.51 5.51 0.36
C GLY A 379 -15.06 5.35 -1.05
N ASP A 380 -16.04 6.15 -1.35
CA ASP A 380 -16.65 6.27 -2.67
C ASP A 380 -16.61 7.73 -3.17
N GLN A 381 -17.48 8.07 -4.11
CA GLN A 381 -17.59 9.43 -4.65
C GLN A 381 -18.16 10.46 -3.65
N SER A 382 -18.65 10.04 -2.50
CA SER A 382 -19.11 10.93 -1.43
C SER A 382 -17.94 11.57 -0.68
N ASP A 383 -18.24 12.33 0.34
CA ASP A 383 -17.28 12.90 1.28
C ASP A 383 -17.05 12.01 2.52
N MET A 384 -17.55 10.78 2.51
CA MET A 384 -17.35 9.83 3.61
C MET A 384 -16.21 8.87 3.33
N ALA A 385 -15.36 8.64 4.32
CA ALA A 385 -14.30 7.65 4.26
C ALA A 385 -14.32 6.74 5.48
N THR A 386 -14.05 5.46 5.27
CA THR A 386 -13.80 4.48 6.32
C THR A 386 -12.30 4.43 6.61
N LEU A 387 -11.95 4.61 7.86
CA LEU A 387 -10.58 4.51 8.38
C LEU A 387 -10.40 3.16 9.06
N THR A 388 -9.28 2.50 8.81
CA THR A 388 -8.87 1.30 9.54
C THR A 388 -7.57 1.62 10.26
N PHE A 389 -7.55 1.43 11.57
CA PHE A 389 -6.38 1.70 12.41
C PHE A 389 -5.57 0.45 12.68
N ASP A 390 -4.36 0.62 13.16
CA ASP A 390 -3.50 -0.47 13.62
C ASP A 390 -4.13 -1.20 14.81
N GLN A 391 -3.66 -2.42 15.03
CA GLN A 391 -4.13 -3.25 16.13
C GLN A 391 -3.55 -2.77 17.46
N ILE A 392 -4.38 -2.73 18.49
CA ILE A 392 -3.99 -2.34 19.84
C ILE A 392 -3.87 -3.61 20.69
N PRO A 393 -2.69 -3.90 21.27
CA PRO A 393 -2.55 -4.97 22.24
C PRO A 393 -3.11 -4.50 23.58
N ASP A 394 -3.95 -5.32 24.21
CA ASP A 394 -4.49 -5.09 25.56
C ASP A 394 -4.94 -3.62 25.81
N PRO A 395 -6.09 -3.22 25.25
CA PRO A 395 -6.58 -1.83 25.38
C PRO A 395 -6.93 -1.42 26.82
N TRP A 396 -6.96 -2.38 27.74
CA TRP A 396 -7.20 -2.17 29.17
C TRP A 396 -5.94 -1.78 29.94
N SER A 397 -4.77 -1.93 29.31
CA SER A 397 -3.50 -1.55 29.87
C SER A 397 -3.32 -0.03 29.93
N ASP A 398 -2.79 0.48 31.05
CA ASP A 398 -2.48 1.91 31.21
C ASP A 398 -1.44 2.44 30.19
N HIS A 399 -0.75 1.55 29.48
CA HIS A 399 0.25 1.90 28.48
C HIS A 399 -0.35 2.18 27.10
N THR A 400 -1.58 1.72 26.83
CA THR A 400 -2.23 1.87 25.52
C THR A 400 -3.02 3.17 25.43
N VAL A 401 -3.57 3.65 26.54
CA VAL A 401 -4.41 4.85 26.57
C VAL A 401 -3.60 6.01 27.13
N TYR A 402 -3.48 7.08 26.38
CA TYR A 402 -2.87 8.34 26.82
C TYR A 402 -3.93 9.16 27.58
N ARG A 403 -3.73 9.35 28.86
CA ARG A 403 -4.63 10.12 29.75
C ARG A 403 -4.21 11.58 29.84
#